data_efb954b2007712f7abe3e1694e174838
#
_entry.id   efb954b2007712f7abe3e1694e174838
#
_cell.length_a   1.000
_cell.length_b   1.000
_cell.length_c   1.000
_cell.angle_alpha   90.00
_cell.angle_beta   90.00
_cell.angle_gamma   90.00
#
_symmetry.space_group_name_H-M   'P 1'
#
loop_
_entity.id
_entity.type
_entity.pdbx_description
1 polymer ?
#
loop_
_entity_poly.entity_id
_entity_poly.type
_entity_poly.pdbx_seq_one_letter_code
_entity_poly.pdbx_strand_id
1 'polypeptide(L)'
;NVKKITGKILVFDLGGGTFDVTVCDVQGEKVEVITSRGDKWLGGKDFDKELVNLINDKYKKETGEQLDIENKNSAYMEVAEQVKRALSVRDKQTEAVEGPAGSKDIEITRSEFEESIQTHIEKLKMLMEEALDGSGLKAENISHTLLVGGSTRIPIVTKTIEQVMKKPPLKGVNVDEAVAAGAAVYAGLQSKKSLNEAQKKAISNVKLQDVCNFYLGTLVQEDDPVLNRKVTSNLILIDRDTPLPATKTSRIVTVHDDQEAISIEITQSEGREKNREFVNIIHEGELRFPDKKPKGRPIDVTYKYDTSGKLHCIFQDEATKEKYEVSIRPESAEDLRKNYEAIEHIVIE
;
A
#
# COMPACT_ATOMS: atom_id res chain seq x y z
N ASN A 1 3.02 -32.10 8.65
CA ASN A 1 3.67 -31.41 9.77
C ASN A 1 4.14 -30.04 9.29
N VAL A 2 3.26 -29.05 9.28
CA VAL A 2 3.69 -27.66 9.09
C VAL A 2 4.45 -27.27 10.36
N LYS A 3 5.75 -27.05 10.24
CA LYS A 3 6.54 -26.49 11.35
C LYS A 3 5.89 -25.14 11.69
N LYS A 4 5.46 -24.96 12.96
CA LYS A 4 4.95 -23.68 13.41
C LYS A 4 6.06 -22.65 13.22
N ILE A 5 5.84 -21.68 12.35
CA ILE A 5 6.75 -20.56 12.11
C ILE A 5 6.63 -19.63 13.32
N THR A 6 7.75 -19.24 13.92
CA THR A 6 7.78 -18.33 15.08
C THR A 6 8.92 -17.34 14.94
N GLY A 7 8.81 -16.21 15.62
CA GLY A 7 9.81 -15.13 15.64
C GLY A 7 9.45 -13.96 14.75
N LYS A 8 10.41 -13.11 14.48
CA LYS A 8 10.26 -11.97 13.57
C LYS A 8 10.29 -12.45 12.13
N ILE A 9 9.26 -12.15 11.38
CA ILE A 9 9.06 -12.66 10.02
C ILE A 9 8.86 -11.47 9.08
N LEU A 10 9.50 -11.53 7.92
CA LEU A 10 9.22 -10.63 6.82
C LEU A 10 8.37 -11.37 5.80
N VAL A 11 7.21 -10.84 5.48
CA VAL A 11 6.33 -11.29 4.38
C VAL A 11 6.55 -10.37 3.20
N PHE A 12 6.92 -10.93 2.06
CA PHE A 12 7.13 -10.23 0.80
C PHE A 12 6.06 -10.70 -0.17
N ASP A 13 5.06 -9.87 -0.41
CA ASP A 13 3.92 -10.15 -1.29
C ASP A 13 4.03 -9.32 -2.58
N LEU A 14 4.39 -9.99 -3.68
CA LEU A 14 4.46 -9.39 -5.01
C LEU A 14 3.46 -10.06 -5.93
N GLY A 15 2.31 -9.42 -6.05
CA GLY A 15 1.21 -9.86 -6.88
C GLY A 15 1.31 -9.43 -8.34
N GLY A 16 0.16 -9.44 -9.03
CA GLY A 16 0.04 -8.98 -10.41
C GLY A 16 0.00 -7.45 -10.56
N GLY A 17 -0.42 -6.72 -9.53
CA GLY A 17 -0.60 -5.25 -9.61
C GLY A 17 -0.17 -4.48 -8.39
N THR A 18 0.15 -5.16 -7.28
CA THR A 18 0.54 -4.53 -6.01
C THR A 18 1.74 -5.24 -5.41
N PHE A 19 2.49 -4.51 -4.63
CA PHE A 19 3.57 -5.01 -3.81
C PHE A 19 3.37 -4.59 -2.36
N ASP A 20 3.50 -5.54 -1.44
CA ASP A 20 3.48 -5.30 0.00
C ASP A 20 4.63 -6.05 0.68
N VAL A 21 5.28 -5.39 1.62
CA VAL A 21 6.29 -5.98 2.49
C VAL A 21 5.96 -5.67 3.94
N THR A 22 5.73 -6.73 4.72
CA THR A 22 5.26 -6.63 6.11
C THR A 22 6.23 -7.33 7.04
N VAL A 23 6.62 -6.65 8.12
CA VAL A 23 7.36 -7.24 9.22
C VAL A 23 6.39 -7.52 10.36
N CYS A 24 6.36 -8.76 10.84
CA CYS A 24 5.50 -9.18 11.95
C CYS A 24 6.24 -10.02 12.98
N ASP A 25 5.71 -10.04 14.21
CA ASP A 25 6.12 -10.96 15.27
C ASP A 25 5.09 -12.09 15.40
N VAL A 26 5.56 -13.32 15.25
CA VAL A 26 4.71 -14.52 15.33
C VAL A 26 5.10 -15.33 16.56
N GLN A 27 4.17 -15.43 17.51
CA GLN A 27 4.34 -16.18 18.75
C GLN A 27 3.21 -17.23 18.88
N GLY A 28 3.44 -18.40 18.31
CA GLY A 28 2.43 -19.46 18.25
C GLY A 28 1.27 -19.07 17.32
N GLU A 29 0.11 -18.78 17.90
CA GLU A 29 -1.11 -18.37 17.18
C GLU A 29 -1.36 -16.84 17.27
N LYS A 30 -0.44 -16.10 17.88
CA LYS A 30 -0.47 -14.64 17.94
C LYS A 30 0.41 -14.08 16.83
N VAL A 31 -0.16 -13.21 16.00
CA VAL A 31 0.52 -12.47 14.95
C VAL A 31 0.35 -10.98 15.21
N GLU A 32 1.45 -10.28 15.39
CA GLU A 32 1.49 -8.83 15.58
C GLU A 32 2.25 -8.21 14.39
N VAL A 33 1.55 -7.42 13.59
CA VAL A 33 2.19 -6.60 12.57
C VAL A 33 3.00 -5.51 13.29
N ILE A 34 4.25 -5.32 12.88
CA ILE A 34 5.13 -4.28 13.40
C ILE A 34 5.11 -3.09 12.45
N THR A 35 5.25 -3.35 11.17
CA THR A 35 5.24 -2.34 10.11
C THR A 35 4.85 -2.97 8.78
N SER A 36 4.26 -2.17 7.90
CA SER A 36 4.00 -2.54 6.51
C SER A 36 4.39 -1.39 5.57
N ARG A 37 5.00 -1.75 4.44
CA ARG A 37 5.34 -0.84 3.34
C ARG A 37 4.86 -1.48 2.06
N GLY A 38 4.58 -0.68 1.05
CA GLY A 38 4.10 -1.23 -0.21
C GLY A 38 3.95 -0.18 -1.30
N ASP A 39 3.63 -0.67 -2.48
CA ASP A 39 3.26 0.14 -3.63
C ASP A 39 2.07 -0.49 -4.34
N LYS A 40 0.99 0.25 -4.41
CA LYS A 40 -0.28 -0.18 -5.04
C LYS A 40 -0.22 -0.21 -6.57
N TRP A 41 0.85 0.27 -7.14
CA TRP A 41 1.05 0.40 -8.59
C TRP A 41 2.26 -0.42 -9.09
N LEU A 42 2.83 -1.27 -8.23
CA LEU A 42 3.98 -2.10 -8.55
C LEU A 42 3.62 -3.58 -8.48
N GLY A 43 3.69 -4.25 -9.61
CA GLY A 43 3.40 -5.69 -9.68
C GLY A 43 3.78 -6.31 -11.02
N GLY A 44 3.37 -7.55 -11.22
CA GLY A 44 3.68 -8.32 -12.42
C GLY A 44 3.25 -7.67 -13.74
N LYS A 45 2.16 -6.86 -13.71
CA LYS A 45 1.68 -6.12 -14.88
C LYS A 45 2.64 -5.00 -15.32
N ASP A 46 3.40 -4.43 -14.39
CA ASP A 46 4.38 -3.41 -14.72
C ASP A 46 5.59 -4.05 -15.39
N PHE A 47 5.97 -5.23 -14.96
CA PHE A 47 6.99 -6.04 -15.64
C PHE A 47 6.54 -6.48 -17.04
N ASP A 48 5.24 -6.77 -17.23
CA ASP A 48 4.68 -7.07 -18.56
C ASP A 48 4.75 -5.87 -19.48
N LYS A 49 4.51 -4.65 -18.99
CA LYS A 49 4.68 -3.41 -19.79
C LYS A 49 6.12 -3.24 -20.28
N GLU A 50 7.11 -3.48 -19.40
CA GLU A 50 8.52 -3.40 -19.82
C GLU A 50 8.86 -4.47 -20.87
N LEU A 51 8.27 -5.68 -20.75
CA LEU A 51 8.41 -6.70 -21.79
C LEU A 51 7.75 -6.29 -23.12
N VAL A 52 6.57 -5.65 -23.09
CA VAL A 52 5.93 -5.13 -24.31
C VAL A 52 6.85 -4.12 -24.99
N ASN A 53 7.48 -3.21 -24.22
CA ASN A 53 8.44 -2.24 -24.75
C ASN A 53 9.64 -2.95 -25.38
N LEU A 54 10.22 -3.93 -24.69
CA LEU A 54 11.35 -4.71 -25.20
C LEU A 54 11.01 -5.48 -26.47
N ILE A 55 9.84 -6.11 -26.53
CA ILE A 55 9.32 -6.82 -27.71
C ILE A 55 9.15 -5.84 -28.88
N ASN A 56 8.57 -4.67 -28.63
CA ASN A 56 8.38 -3.63 -29.63
C ASN A 56 9.71 -3.14 -30.22
N ASP A 57 10.71 -2.91 -29.37
CA ASP A 57 12.03 -2.46 -29.81
C ASP A 57 12.72 -3.51 -30.69
N LYS A 58 12.61 -4.80 -30.33
CA LYS A 58 13.13 -5.90 -31.11
C LYS A 58 12.38 -6.05 -32.45
N TYR A 59 11.06 -5.98 -32.43
CA TYR A 59 10.23 -6.02 -33.63
C TYR A 59 10.60 -4.86 -34.59
N LYS A 60 10.71 -3.65 -34.05
CA LYS A 60 11.13 -2.48 -34.82
C LYS A 60 12.52 -2.63 -35.41
N LYS A 61 13.46 -3.20 -34.67
CA LYS A 61 14.82 -3.46 -35.15
C LYS A 61 14.85 -4.43 -36.33
N GLU A 62 13.96 -5.42 -36.35
CA GLU A 62 13.89 -6.41 -37.42
C GLU A 62 13.10 -5.95 -38.63
N THR A 63 12.04 -5.15 -38.42
CA THR A 63 11.07 -4.82 -39.48
C THR A 63 11.13 -3.37 -39.92
N GLY A 64 11.68 -2.47 -39.12
CA GLY A 64 11.61 -1.02 -39.29
C GLY A 64 10.29 -0.39 -38.78
N GLU A 65 9.27 -1.20 -38.39
CA GLU A 65 7.97 -0.76 -37.95
C GLU A 65 7.72 -1.04 -36.46
N GLN A 66 6.94 -0.21 -35.80
CA GLN A 66 6.53 -0.41 -34.41
C GLN A 66 5.26 -1.22 -34.31
N LEU A 67 5.09 -1.91 -33.20
CA LEU A 67 3.82 -2.56 -32.86
C LEU A 67 2.73 -1.54 -32.60
N ASP A 68 1.49 -1.88 -32.94
CA ASP A 68 0.32 -1.06 -32.66
C ASP A 68 -0.15 -1.27 -31.19
N ILE A 69 0.66 -0.76 -30.25
CA ILE A 69 0.42 -0.94 -28.81
C ILE A 69 -0.86 -0.20 -28.39
N GLU A 70 -1.16 0.97 -28.95
CA GLU A 70 -2.33 1.77 -28.59
C GLU A 70 -3.65 1.01 -28.80
N ASN A 71 -3.80 0.33 -29.93
CA ASN A 71 -5.05 -0.38 -30.28
C ASN A 71 -5.06 -1.86 -29.86
N LYS A 72 -3.89 -2.47 -29.65
CA LYS A 72 -3.75 -3.92 -29.37
C LYS A 72 -3.04 -4.22 -28.05
N ASN A 73 -3.05 -3.28 -27.11
CA ASN A 73 -2.32 -3.40 -25.84
C ASN A 73 -2.61 -4.72 -25.11
N SER A 74 -3.89 -5.12 -25.01
CA SER A 74 -4.27 -6.36 -24.30
C SER A 74 -3.63 -7.61 -24.91
N ALA A 75 -3.51 -7.70 -26.22
CA ALA A 75 -2.91 -8.84 -26.90
C ALA A 75 -1.40 -8.89 -26.63
N TYR A 76 -0.71 -7.75 -26.69
CA TYR A 76 0.73 -7.71 -26.41
C TYR A 76 1.04 -7.93 -24.93
N MET A 77 0.18 -7.47 -24.02
CA MET A 77 0.29 -7.77 -22.59
C MET A 77 0.14 -9.27 -22.29
N GLU A 78 -0.74 -9.97 -23.00
CA GLU A 78 -0.90 -11.44 -22.89
C GLU A 78 0.37 -12.17 -23.34
N VAL A 79 0.94 -11.77 -24.48
CA VAL A 79 2.22 -12.28 -24.98
C VAL A 79 3.33 -12.02 -23.97
N ALA A 80 3.43 -10.81 -23.45
CA ALA A 80 4.42 -10.44 -22.45
C ALA A 80 4.31 -11.27 -21.16
N GLU A 81 3.10 -11.49 -20.66
CA GLU A 81 2.89 -12.36 -19.49
C GLU A 81 3.34 -13.81 -19.75
N GLN A 82 3.07 -14.35 -20.93
CA GLN A 82 3.54 -15.69 -21.30
C GLN A 82 5.07 -15.75 -21.34
N VAL A 83 5.72 -14.76 -21.94
CA VAL A 83 7.19 -14.63 -21.98
C VAL A 83 7.75 -14.51 -20.56
N LYS A 84 7.19 -13.62 -19.71
CA LYS A 84 7.59 -13.47 -18.30
C LYS A 84 7.55 -14.80 -17.54
N ARG A 85 6.47 -15.54 -17.67
CA ARG A 85 6.32 -16.86 -17.05
C ARG A 85 7.35 -17.85 -17.56
N ALA A 86 7.60 -17.90 -18.87
CA ALA A 86 8.61 -18.76 -19.46
C ALA A 86 10.02 -18.43 -18.99
N LEU A 87 10.37 -17.13 -18.95
CA LEU A 87 11.67 -16.64 -18.49
C LEU A 87 11.90 -16.83 -16.98
N SER A 88 10.87 -17.09 -16.19
CA SER A 88 11.04 -17.48 -14.79
C SER A 88 11.66 -18.89 -14.63
N VAL A 89 11.56 -19.75 -15.65
CA VAL A 89 12.09 -21.14 -15.63
C VAL A 89 13.10 -21.44 -16.74
N ARG A 90 13.17 -20.60 -17.79
CA ARG A 90 14.08 -20.74 -18.94
C ARG A 90 14.96 -19.53 -19.08
N ASP A 91 16.11 -19.66 -19.72
CA ASP A 91 17.02 -18.55 -19.93
C ASP A 91 16.66 -17.72 -21.17
N LYS A 92 15.82 -18.26 -22.06
CA LYS A 92 15.30 -17.57 -23.23
C LYS A 92 13.94 -18.10 -23.66
N GLN A 93 13.17 -17.27 -24.35
CA GLN A 93 11.88 -17.59 -24.94
C GLN A 93 11.76 -16.90 -26.30
N THR A 94 11.20 -17.61 -27.27
CA THR A 94 10.84 -17.05 -28.59
C THR A 94 9.32 -17.08 -28.73
N GLU A 95 8.74 -15.96 -29.15
CA GLU A 95 7.30 -15.83 -29.40
C GLU A 95 7.04 -15.24 -30.77
N ALA A 96 6.02 -15.76 -31.45
CA ALA A 96 5.51 -15.19 -32.69
C ALA A 96 4.69 -13.93 -32.38
N VAL A 97 5.17 -12.78 -32.79
CA VAL A 97 4.54 -11.49 -32.51
C VAL A 97 3.93 -10.92 -33.78
N GLU A 98 2.61 -10.75 -33.78
CA GLU A 98 1.88 -10.14 -34.88
C GLU A 98 1.96 -8.61 -34.84
N GLY A 99 2.43 -8.02 -35.92
CA GLY A 99 2.55 -6.55 -36.05
C GLY A 99 2.25 -6.05 -37.47
N PRO A 100 2.41 -4.74 -37.75
CA PRO A 100 2.09 -4.16 -39.05
C PRO A 100 2.88 -4.76 -40.21
N ALA A 101 4.14 -5.16 -39.98
CA ALA A 101 4.99 -5.84 -40.98
C ALA A 101 4.78 -7.38 -41.00
N GLY A 102 3.71 -7.89 -40.42
CA GLY A 102 3.39 -9.33 -40.30
C GLY A 102 3.97 -9.96 -39.05
N SER A 103 3.85 -11.29 -38.97
CA SER A 103 4.35 -12.08 -37.84
C SER A 103 5.87 -12.16 -37.85
N LYS A 104 6.49 -12.02 -36.67
CA LYS A 104 7.92 -12.20 -36.44
C LYS A 104 8.18 -13.02 -35.19
N ASP A 105 9.16 -13.92 -35.29
CA ASP A 105 9.64 -14.69 -34.15
C ASP A 105 10.64 -13.86 -33.34
N ILE A 106 10.20 -13.32 -32.21
CA ILE A 106 11.02 -12.47 -31.33
C ILE A 106 11.59 -13.31 -30.19
N GLU A 107 12.91 -13.47 -30.15
CA GLU A 107 13.63 -14.09 -29.05
C GLU A 107 13.94 -13.06 -27.96
N ILE A 108 13.58 -13.37 -26.71
CA ILE A 108 13.89 -12.59 -25.51
C ILE A 108 14.65 -13.49 -24.53
N THR A 109 15.76 -12.97 -23.99
CA THR A 109 16.54 -13.63 -22.96
C THR A 109 16.12 -13.15 -21.57
N ARG A 110 16.33 -14.01 -20.54
CA ARG A 110 16.12 -13.62 -19.14
C ARG A 110 16.95 -12.39 -18.76
N SER A 111 18.18 -12.30 -19.22
CA SER A 111 19.05 -11.16 -18.92
C SER A 111 18.48 -9.84 -19.46
N GLU A 112 17.96 -9.82 -20.69
CA GLU A 112 17.32 -8.63 -21.27
C GLU A 112 16.06 -8.24 -20.49
N PHE A 113 15.26 -9.23 -20.10
CA PHE A 113 14.08 -8.98 -19.26
C PHE A 113 14.47 -8.45 -17.87
N GLU A 114 15.42 -9.09 -17.18
CA GLU A 114 15.88 -8.64 -15.85
C GLU A 114 16.47 -7.21 -15.91
N GLU A 115 17.14 -6.86 -17.01
CA GLU A 115 17.65 -5.51 -17.25
C GLU A 115 16.50 -4.50 -17.45
N SER A 116 15.47 -4.86 -18.23
CA SER A 116 14.34 -3.98 -18.51
C SER A 116 13.51 -3.63 -17.26
N ILE A 117 13.47 -4.52 -16.27
CA ILE A 117 12.72 -4.31 -15.01
C ILE A 117 13.59 -3.79 -13.85
N GLN A 118 14.85 -3.45 -14.08
CA GLN A 118 15.78 -3.11 -13.00
C GLN A 118 15.30 -1.96 -12.10
N THR A 119 14.67 -0.93 -12.66
CA THR A 119 14.10 0.19 -11.90
C THR A 119 13.02 -0.30 -10.90
N HIS A 120 12.19 -1.23 -11.31
CA HIS A 120 11.19 -1.84 -10.43
C HIS A 120 11.84 -2.68 -9.32
N ILE A 121 12.90 -3.42 -9.65
CA ILE A 121 13.68 -4.20 -8.67
C ILE A 121 14.32 -3.31 -7.60
N GLU A 122 14.90 -2.16 -8.01
CA GLU A 122 15.44 -1.18 -7.06
C GLU A 122 14.37 -0.64 -6.12
N LYS A 123 13.15 -0.38 -6.63
CA LYS A 123 12.03 0.06 -5.83
C LYS A 123 11.58 -1.01 -4.82
N LEU A 124 11.50 -2.28 -5.23
CA LEU A 124 11.22 -3.40 -4.31
C LEU A 124 12.25 -3.46 -3.18
N LYS A 125 13.53 -3.31 -3.52
CA LYS A 125 14.63 -3.30 -2.55
C LYS A 125 14.48 -2.14 -1.55
N MET A 126 14.23 -0.92 -2.03
CA MET A 126 14.03 0.25 -1.20
C MET A 126 12.89 0.06 -0.19
N LEU A 127 11.73 -0.43 -0.65
CA LEU A 127 10.58 -0.68 0.22
C LEU A 127 10.85 -1.77 1.27
N MET A 128 11.65 -2.79 0.94
CA MET A 128 12.11 -3.78 1.93
C MET A 128 13.00 -3.13 3.00
N GLU A 129 13.95 -2.30 2.59
CA GLU A 129 14.85 -1.58 3.51
C GLU A 129 14.05 -0.63 4.40
N GLU A 130 13.08 0.11 3.86
CA GLU A 130 12.15 0.96 4.63
C GLU A 130 11.30 0.16 5.64
N ALA A 131 10.88 -1.06 5.29
CA ALA A 131 10.14 -1.91 6.21
C ALA A 131 11.03 -2.41 7.36
N LEU A 132 12.30 -2.75 7.09
CA LEU A 132 13.27 -3.10 8.13
C LEU A 132 13.53 -1.90 9.06
N ASP A 133 13.78 -0.72 8.49
CA ASP A 133 14.02 0.51 9.25
C ASP A 133 12.81 0.89 10.11
N GLY A 134 11.60 0.87 9.53
CA GLY A 134 10.35 1.14 10.24
C GLY A 134 10.06 0.16 11.37
N SER A 135 10.53 -1.10 11.25
CA SER A 135 10.42 -2.09 12.30
C SER A 135 11.45 -1.93 13.42
N GLY A 136 12.48 -1.13 13.23
CA GLY A 136 13.65 -1.04 14.10
C GLY A 136 14.52 -2.32 14.13
N LEU A 137 14.33 -3.22 13.15
CA LEU A 137 15.03 -4.49 13.07
C LEU A 137 16.02 -4.49 11.90
N LYS A 138 17.14 -5.20 12.10
CA LYS A 138 18.07 -5.52 11.01
C LYS A 138 17.68 -6.85 10.36
N ALA A 139 18.13 -7.08 9.11
CA ALA A 139 17.88 -8.32 8.38
C ALA A 139 18.28 -9.59 9.18
N GLU A 140 19.34 -9.52 9.98
CA GLU A 140 19.78 -10.61 10.85
C GLU A 140 18.79 -11.00 11.94
N ASN A 141 17.96 -10.05 12.41
CA ASN A 141 16.93 -10.26 13.43
C ASN A 141 15.65 -10.92 12.87
N ILE A 142 15.48 -10.94 11.55
CA ILE A 142 14.35 -11.61 10.91
C ILE A 142 14.63 -13.13 10.87
N SER A 143 13.76 -13.92 11.45
CA SER A 143 13.90 -15.38 11.52
C SER A 143 13.64 -16.05 10.17
N HIS A 144 12.60 -15.58 9.48
CA HIS A 144 12.15 -16.13 8.19
C HIS A 144 11.67 -15.04 7.27
N THR A 145 11.90 -15.22 5.95
CA THR A 145 11.27 -14.45 4.89
C THR A 145 10.29 -15.34 4.15
N LEU A 146 9.02 -14.93 4.07
CA LEU A 146 7.96 -15.64 3.36
C LEU A 146 7.70 -14.92 2.05
N LEU A 147 7.61 -15.67 0.96
CA LEU A 147 7.22 -15.16 -0.35
C LEU A 147 5.76 -15.46 -0.61
N VAL A 148 5.04 -14.47 -1.11
CA VAL A 148 3.63 -14.54 -1.51
C VAL A 148 3.48 -13.85 -2.86
N GLY A 149 2.51 -14.28 -3.67
CA GLY A 149 2.24 -13.74 -4.99
C GLY A 149 3.09 -14.34 -6.10
N GLY A 150 2.49 -14.50 -7.28
CA GLY A 150 3.08 -15.20 -8.42
C GLY A 150 4.35 -14.58 -8.98
N SER A 151 4.50 -13.25 -8.88
CA SER A 151 5.66 -12.50 -9.39
C SER A 151 6.93 -12.74 -8.55
N THR A 152 6.83 -13.31 -7.36
CA THR A 152 7.99 -13.74 -6.54
C THR A 152 8.75 -14.92 -7.16
N ARG A 153 8.19 -15.56 -8.19
CA ARG A 153 8.85 -16.64 -8.94
C ARG A 153 9.91 -16.17 -9.92
N ILE A 154 9.95 -14.87 -10.20
CA ILE A 154 10.96 -14.27 -11.09
C ILE A 154 12.33 -14.33 -10.40
N PRO A 155 13.37 -14.93 -11.04
CA PRO A 155 14.64 -15.20 -10.37
C PRO A 155 15.34 -13.98 -9.76
N ILE A 156 15.33 -12.83 -10.45
CA ILE A 156 15.95 -11.61 -9.94
C ILE A 156 15.26 -11.11 -8.64
N VAL A 157 13.95 -11.31 -8.50
CA VAL A 157 13.21 -10.95 -7.28
C VAL A 157 13.73 -11.75 -6.09
N THR A 158 13.79 -13.07 -6.21
CA THR A 158 14.35 -13.93 -5.15
C THR A 158 15.79 -13.58 -4.82
N LYS A 159 16.62 -13.35 -5.84
CA LYS A 159 18.03 -12.94 -5.68
C LYS A 159 18.17 -11.61 -4.92
N THR A 160 17.33 -10.63 -5.23
CA THR A 160 17.30 -9.33 -4.53
C THR A 160 16.92 -9.50 -3.06
N ILE A 161 15.91 -10.32 -2.78
CA ILE A 161 15.51 -10.63 -1.40
C ILE A 161 16.67 -11.29 -0.63
N GLU A 162 17.36 -12.28 -1.23
CA GLU A 162 18.52 -12.91 -0.62
C GLU A 162 19.67 -11.94 -0.37
N GLN A 163 19.88 -10.98 -1.26
CA GLN A 163 20.89 -9.92 -1.10
C GLN A 163 20.60 -9.00 0.09
N VAL A 164 19.34 -8.58 0.26
CA VAL A 164 18.93 -7.73 1.38
C VAL A 164 18.92 -8.50 2.69
N MET A 165 18.30 -9.68 2.70
CA MET A 165 18.08 -10.47 3.91
C MET A 165 19.29 -11.30 4.34
N LYS A 166 20.32 -11.44 3.48
CA LYS A 166 21.53 -12.27 3.67
C LYS A 166 21.24 -13.74 3.96
N LYS A 167 20.04 -14.19 3.62
CA LYS A 167 19.57 -15.57 3.79
C LYS A 167 18.45 -15.89 2.79
N PRO A 168 18.31 -17.16 2.37
CA PRO A 168 17.25 -17.53 1.43
C PRO A 168 15.87 -17.44 2.09
N PRO A 169 14.81 -17.16 1.31
CA PRO A 169 13.43 -17.22 1.78
C PRO A 169 13.03 -18.66 2.17
N LEU A 170 12.02 -18.75 3.02
CA LEU A 170 11.49 -20.03 3.48
C LEU A 170 10.77 -20.75 2.31
N LYS A 171 11.17 -21.98 2.05
CA LYS A 171 10.54 -22.83 1.01
C LYS A 171 9.30 -23.55 1.55
N GLY A 172 8.36 -23.87 0.65
CA GLY A 172 7.18 -24.69 0.97
C GLY A 172 5.93 -23.90 1.38
N VAL A 173 5.93 -22.60 1.25
CA VAL A 173 4.71 -21.78 1.31
C VAL A 173 4.00 -21.87 -0.04
N ASN A 174 2.69 -22.13 -0.03
CA ASN A 174 1.89 -22.02 -1.25
C ASN A 174 1.57 -20.56 -1.53
N VAL A 175 2.38 -19.96 -2.40
CA VAL A 175 2.33 -18.52 -2.71
C VAL A 175 1.01 -18.09 -3.38
N ASP A 176 0.30 -19.01 -4.01
CA ASP A 176 -0.95 -18.73 -4.74
C ASP A 176 -2.18 -18.77 -3.82
N GLU A 177 -2.15 -19.58 -2.76
CA GLU A 177 -3.30 -19.80 -1.87
C GLU A 177 -3.18 -19.11 -0.50
N ALA A 178 -1.98 -18.65 -0.13
CA ALA A 178 -1.72 -18.11 1.20
C ALA A 178 -2.65 -16.95 1.56
N VAL A 179 -2.88 -16.03 0.63
CA VAL A 179 -3.76 -14.87 0.82
C VAL A 179 -5.20 -15.29 1.03
N ALA A 180 -5.72 -16.19 0.19
CA ALA A 180 -7.10 -16.69 0.29
C ALA A 180 -7.33 -17.45 1.60
N ALA A 181 -6.37 -18.29 2.00
CA ALA A 181 -6.43 -19.02 3.28
C ALA A 181 -6.39 -18.07 4.48
N GLY A 182 -5.52 -17.04 4.45
CA GLY A 182 -5.45 -16.00 5.47
C GLY A 182 -6.75 -15.19 5.56
N ALA A 183 -7.33 -14.80 4.43
CA ALA A 183 -8.60 -14.09 4.37
C ALA A 183 -9.75 -14.92 4.97
N ALA A 184 -9.79 -16.24 4.71
CA ALA A 184 -10.79 -17.13 5.29
C ALA A 184 -10.66 -17.21 6.83
N VAL A 185 -9.43 -17.30 7.36
CA VAL A 185 -9.19 -17.26 8.82
C VAL A 185 -9.63 -15.93 9.39
N TYR A 186 -9.26 -14.82 8.76
CA TYR A 186 -9.64 -13.46 9.21
C TYR A 186 -11.16 -13.27 9.22
N ALA A 187 -11.86 -13.68 8.15
CA ALA A 187 -13.32 -13.65 8.11
C ALA A 187 -13.94 -14.47 9.26
N GLY A 188 -13.38 -15.63 9.56
CA GLY A 188 -13.79 -16.45 10.71
C GLY A 188 -13.61 -15.75 12.06
N LEU A 189 -12.51 -15.01 12.24
CA LEU A 189 -12.27 -14.21 13.45
C LEU A 189 -13.31 -13.10 13.64
N GLN A 190 -13.74 -12.46 12.53
CA GLN A 190 -14.73 -11.39 12.54
C GLN A 190 -16.17 -11.90 12.70
N SER A 191 -16.48 -13.10 12.23
CA SER A 191 -17.85 -13.61 12.11
C SER A 191 -18.05 -14.98 12.79
N LYS A 192 -17.65 -15.08 14.07
CA LYS A 192 -17.68 -16.34 14.85
C LYS A 192 -19.06 -17.02 14.91
N LYS A 193 -20.16 -16.26 14.72
CA LYS A 193 -21.54 -16.78 14.76
C LYS A 193 -21.86 -17.74 13.61
N SER A 194 -21.22 -17.62 12.47
CA SER A 194 -21.44 -18.42 11.27
C SER A 194 -20.58 -19.69 11.21
N LEU A 195 -19.70 -19.91 12.20
CA LEU A 195 -18.77 -21.04 12.24
C LEU A 195 -19.34 -22.22 13.02
N ASN A 196 -19.03 -23.44 12.56
CA ASN A 196 -19.28 -24.64 13.36
C ASN A 196 -18.26 -24.77 14.50
N GLU A 197 -18.50 -25.69 15.45
CA GLU A 197 -17.67 -25.85 16.65
C GLU A 197 -16.21 -26.25 16.32
N ALA A 198 -15.98 -27.06 15.30
CA ALA A 198 -14.63 -27.43 14.86
C ALA A 198 -13.87 -26.22 14.32
N GLN A 199 -14.52 -25.38 13.51
CA GLN A 199 -13.94 -24.14 12.98
C GLN A 199 -13.67 -23.12 14.10
N LYS A 200 -14.61 -22.93 15.02
CA LYS A 200 -14.40 -22.07 16.19
C LYS A 200 -13.20 -22.51 17.01
N LYS A 201 -13.06 -23.81 17.26
CA LYS A 201 -11.93 -24.39 17.99
C LYS A 201 -10.60 -24.16 17.23
N ALA A 202 -10.60 -24.33 15.91
CA ALA A 202 -9.40 -24.15 15.08
C ALA A 202 -8.82 -22.74 15.12
N ILE A 203 -9.67 -21.71 15.29
CA ILE A 203 -9.21 -20.29 15.33
C ILE A 203 -9.30 -19.67 16.72
N SER A 204 -9.64 -20.43 17.76
CA SER A 204 -9.94 -19.91 19.11
C SER A 204 -8.79 -19.09 19.73
N ASN A 205 -7.57 -19.50 19.43
CA ASN A 205 -6.35 -18.88 19.98
C ASN A 205 -5.66 -17.93 19.02
N VAL A 206 -6.14 -17.85 17.77
CA VAL A 206 -5.55 -16.93 16.78
C VAL A 206 -5.86 -15.50 17.18
N LYS A 207 -4.81 -14.72 17.34
CA LYS A 207 -4.87 -13.27 17.61
C LYS A 207 -4.07 -12.56 16.54
N LEU A 208 -4.72 -11.63 15.89
CA LEU A 208 -4.09 -10.75 14.90
C LEU A 208 -4.18 -9.31 15.43
N GLN A 209 -3.04 -8.65 15.50
CA GLN A 209 -2.94 -7.23 15.75
C GLN A 209 -2.33 -6.57 14.52
N ASP A 210 -3.07 -5.68 13.93
CA ASP A 210 -2.67 -4.89 12.76
C ASP A 210 -2.20 -3.50 13.18
N VAL A 211 -1.65 -2.73 12.24
CA VAL A 211 -1.16 -1.37 12.45
C VAL A 211 -1.80 -0.40 11.45
N CYS A 212 -1.75 0.89 11.76
CA CYS A 212 -2.13 1.94 10.84
C CYS A 212 -1.08 2.08 9.74
N ASN A 213 -1.48 1.98 8.46
CA ASN A 213 -0.55 2.03 7.32
C ASN A 213 -0.19 3.46 6.89
N PHE A 214 -0.82 4.47 7.46
CA PHE A 214 -0.69 5.87 7.07
C PHE A 214 -0.51 6.78 8.28
N TYR A 215 0.03 7.97 8.06
CA TYR A 215 -0.13 9.08 8.98
C TYR A 215 -1.51 9.70 8.72
N LEU A 216 -2.33 9.79 9.76
CA LEU A 216 -3.68 10.36 9.69
C LEU A 216 -3.74 11.64 10.52
N GLY A 217 -4.22 12.71 9.91
CA GLY A 217 -4.20 14.02 10.51
C GLY A 217 -5.34 14.92 10.06
N THR A 218 -5.22 16.19 10.41
CA THR A 218 -6.12 17.27 9.97
C THR A 218 -5.31 18.54 9.71
N LEU A 219 -5.77 19.38 8.79
CA LEU A 219 -5.14 20.67 8.54
C LEU A 219 -5.53 21.66 9.64
N VAL A 220 -4.54 22.40 10.11
CA VAL A 220 -4.69 23.45 11.13
C VAL A 220 -3.91 24.70 10.73
N GLN A 221 -4.27 25.83 11.32
CA GLN A 221 -3.49 27.06 11.21
C GLN A 221 -2.52 27.14 12.38
N GLU A 222 -1.23 27.29 12.12
CA GLU A 222 -0.22 27.54 13.14
C GLU A 222 0.62 28.77 12.82
N ASP A 223 1.20 29.39 13.86
CA ASP A 223 2.06 30.55 13.67
C ASP A 223 3.45 30.08 13.23
N ASP A 224 3.91 30.53 12.06
CA ASP A 224 5.27 30.31 11.59
C ASP A 224 6.20 31.39 12.17
N PRO A 225 7.13 31.02 13.06
CA PRO A 225 8.01 31.99 13.70
C PRO A 225 9.05 32.62 12.75
N VAL A 226 9.33 31.97 11.61
CA VAL A 226 10.29 32.44 10.60
C VAL A 226 9.62 33.46 9.67
N LEU A 227 8.41 33.11 9.21
CA LEU A 227 7.66 33.95 8.26
C LEU A 227 6.81 35.02 8.96
N ASN A 228 6.69 34.97 10.30
CA ASN A 228 5.85 35.81 11.11
C ASN A 228 4.41 35.94 10.57
N ARG A 229 3.86 34.82 10.13
CA ARG A 229 2.49 34.70 9.62
C ARG A 229 1.90 33.34 9.95
N LYS A 230 0.58 33.23 9.85
CA LYS A 230 -0.11 31.94 9.94
C LYS A 230 0.12 31.11 8.67
N VAL A 231 0.40 29.84 8.85
CA VAL A 231 0.54 28.85 7.78
C VAL A 231 -0.39 27.66 8.03
N THR A 232 -0.85 27.05 6.96
CA THR A 232 -1.61 25.80 7.06
C THR A 232 -0.62 24.65 7.21
N SER A 233 -0.78 23.88 8.28
CA SER A 233 0.07 22.75 8.62
C SER A 233 -0.77 21.51 8.89
N ASN A 234 -0.23 20.33 8.65
CA ASN A 234 -0.86 19.06 8.96
C ASN A 234 -0.56 18.63 10.40
N LEU A 235 -1.59 18.61 11.24
CA LEU A 235 -1.56 18.04 12.59
C LEU A 235 -1.80 16.53 12.50
N ILE A 236 -0.76 15.74 12.69
CA ILE A 236 -0.85 14.28 12.71
C ILE A 236 -1.43 13.84 14.06
N LEU A 237 -2.54 13.06 14.02
CA LEU A 237 -3.16 12.48 15.21
C LEU A 237 -2.78 11.02 15.41
N ILE A 238 -2.79 10.21 14.33
CA ILE A 238 -2.39 8.81 14.39
C ILE A 238 -1.16 8.65 13.51
N ASP A 239 -0.07 8.20 14.11
CA ASP A 239 1.17 7.90 13.40
C ASP A 239 1.03 6.57 12.64
N ARG A 240 1.75 6.46 11.54
CA ARG A 240 1.97 5.19 10.83
C ARG A 240 2.57 4.17 11.81
N ASP A 241 2.29 2.91 11.58
CA ASP A 241 2.71 1.77 12.41
C ASP A 241 2.11 1.77 13.83
N THR A 242 1.13 2.64 14.13
CA THR A 242 0.39 2.59 15.40
C THR A 242 -0.47 1.33 15.46
N PRO A 243 -0.35 0.49 16.52
CA PRO A 243 -1.17 -0.71 16.68
C PRO A 243 -2.69 -0.41 16.74
N LEU A 244 -3.50 -1.22 16.05
CA LEU A 244 -4.96 -1.10 16.00
C LEU A 244 -5.63 -2.02 17.04
N PRO A 245 -6.77 -1.61 17.66
CA PRO A 245 -7.45 -0.32 17.45
C PRO A 245 -6.70 0.83 18.13
N ALA A 246 -6.75 2.01 17.53
CA ALA A 246 -6.10 3.21 18.05
C ALA A 246 -7.13 4.31 18.33
N THR A 247 -6.92 5.07 19.42
CA THR A 247 -7.69 6.29 19.72
C THR A 247 -6.72 7.38 20.13
N LYS A 248 -6.81 8.53 19.48
CA LYS A 248 -6.01 9.72 19.80
C LYS A 248 -6.88 10.96 19.81
N THR A 249 -6.63 11.82 20.76
CA THR A 249 -7.29 13.12 20.89
C THR A 249 -6.23 14.22 20.93
N SER A 250 -6.47 15.30 20.20
CA SER A 250 -5.68 16.52 20.22
C SER A 250 -6.62 17.70 20.36
N ARG A 251 -6.12 18.80 20.90
CA ARG A 251 -6.88 20.05 21.05
C ARG A 251 -6.36 21.08 20.06
N ILE A 252 -7.28 21.68 19.32
CA ILE A 252 -7.05 22.85 18.48
C ILE A 252 -7.87 24.02 18.97
N VAL A 253 -7.62 25.21 18.47
CA VAL A 253 -8.37 26.41 18.87
C VAL A 253 -8.74 27.24 17.67
N THR A 254 -9.83 28.05 17.78
CA THR A 254 -10.19 29.03 16.76
C THR A 254 -9.14 30.13 16.69
N VAL A 255 -8.90 30.67 15.49
CA VAL A 255 -7.82 31.65 15.21
C VAL A 255 -8.31 33.06 15.01
N HIS A 256 -9.63 33.28 14.89
CA HIS A 256 -10.28 34.56 14.72
C HIS A 256 -11.35 34.77 15.79
N ASP A 257 -11.57 36.05 16.14
CA ASP A 257 -12.71 36.46 16.98
C ASP A 257 -14.01 36.23 16.17
N ASP A 258 -15.07 35.88 16.88
CA ASP A 258 -16.40 35.66 16.34
C ASP A 258 -16.46 34.69 15.16
N GLN A 259 -15.53 33.74 15.11
CA GLN A 259 -15.49 32.70 14.08
C GLN A 259 -16.76 31.85 14.13
N GLU A 260 -17.50 31.80 13.03
CA GLU A 260 -18.81 31.12 12.94
C GLU A 260 -18.68 29.60 12.67
N ALA A 261 -17.55 29.17 12.11
CA ALA A 261 -17.28 27.77 11.80
C ALA A 261 -15.79 27.48 11.71
N ILE A 262 -15.43 26.19 11.71
CA ILE A 262 -14.12 25.72 11.27
C ILE A 262 -14.30 24.78 10.08
N SER A 263 -13.45 24.93 9.07
CA SER A 263 -13.28 23.93 8.04
C SER A 263 -12.54 22.70 8.61
N ILE A 264 -12.99 21.54 8.24
CA ILE A 264 -12.41 20.25 8.63
C ILE A 264 -11.87 19.59 7.37
N GLU A 265 -10.58 19.35 7.36
CA GLU A 265 -9.89 18.64 6.27
C GLU A 265 -9.14 17.48 6.90
N ILE A 266 -9.65 16.25 6.69
CA ILE A 266 -9.02 15.02 7.20
C ILE A 266 -7.98 14.59 6.19
N THR A 267 -6.77 14.33 6.67
CA THR A 267 -5.60 14.07 5.82
C THR A 267 -5.04 12.66 6.01
N GLN A 268 -4.40 12.19 4.95
CA GLN A 268 -3.64 10.95 4.89
C GLN A 268 -2.31 11.20 4.17
N SER A 269 -1.21 10.64 4.70
CA SER A 269 0.10 10.69 4.03
C SER A 269 0.90 9.41 4.30
N GLU A 270 1.84 9.09 3.43
CA GLU A 270 2.77 7.98 3.61
C GLU A 270 3.97 8.37 4.45
N GLY A 271 4.45 9.61 4.32
CA GLY A 271 5.48 10.22 5.14
C GLY A 271 4.90 11.03 6.31
N ARG A 272 5.73 11.33 7.32
CA ARG A 272 5.37 12.22 8.43
C ARG A 272 5.39 13.67 7.99
N GLU A 273 4.42 14.04 7.14
CA GLU A 273 4.37 15.32 6.44
C GLU A 273 3.60 16.37 7.23
N LYS A 274 4.21 17.55 7.40
CA LYS A 274 3.55 18.74 7.94
C LYS A 274 3.03 19.67 6.85
N ASN A 275 3.68 19.70 5.68
CA ASN A 275 3.28 20.55 4.59
C ASN A 275 2.02 20.01 3.91
N ARG A 276 1.01 20.89 3.75
CA ARG A 276 -0.25 20.59 3.06
C ARG A 276 -0.06 19.99 1.66
N GLU A 277 0.98 20.39 0.94
CA GLU A 277 1.23 19.97 -0.44
C GLU A 277 1.59 18.48 -0.57
N PHE A 278 2.06 17.87 0.53
CA PHE A 278 2.48 16.46 0.56
C PHE A 278 1.49 15.54 1.29
N VAL A 279 0.28 16.02 1.56
CA VAL A 279 -0.77 15.20 2.17
C VAL A 279 -2.00 15.13 1.27
N ASN A 280 -2.66 13.99 1.26
CA ASN A 280 -3.93 13.81 0.58
C ASN A 280 -5.07 14.18 1.53
N ILE A 281 -6.01 15.02 1.07
CA ILE A 281 -7.26 15.30 1.76
C ILE A 281 -8.22 14.17 1.41
N ILE A 282 -8.63 13.38 2.40
CA ILE A 282 -9.51 12.23 2.21
C ILE A 282 -10.96 12.51 2.65
N HIS A 283 -11.19 13.65 3.28
CA HIS A 283 -12.53 14.12 3.61
C HIS A 283 -12.53 15.61 3.95
N GLU A 284 -13.59 16.30 3.57
CA GLU A 284 -13.84 17.71 3.93
C GLU A 284 -15.19 17.84 4.63
N GLY A 285 -15.27 18.79 5.57
CA GLY A 285 -16.47 19.07 6.35
C GLY A 285 -16.42 20.42 7.03
N GLU A 286 -17.42 20.70 7.83
CA GLU A 286 -17.53 21.96 8.57
C GLU A 286 -18.17 21.75 9.94
N LEU A 287 -17.60 22.29 11.00
CA LEU A 287 -18.23 22.42 12.32
C LEU A 287 -18.65 23.86 12.53
N ARG A 288 -19.96 24.11 12.62
CA ARG A 288 -20.55 25.42 12.88
C ARG A 288 -20.74 25.67 14.37
N PHE A 289 -20.60 26.92 14.77
CA PHE A 289 -20.79 27.34 16.14
C PHE A 289 -22.12 28.08 16.30
N PRO A 290 -22.91 27.80 17.35
CA PRO A 290 -24.18 28.45 17.56
C PRO A 290 -24.03 29.86 18.17
N ASP A 291 -22.84 30.22 18.67
CA ASP A 291 -22.55 31.46 19.38
C ASP A 291 -21.22 32.07 18.93
N LYS A 292 -21.11 33.37 19.10
CA LYS A 292 -19.87 34.14 18.83
C LYS A 292 -18.98 34.14 20.06
N LYS A 293 -17.69 33.88 19.90
CA LYS A 293 -16.70 33.88 20.97
C LYS A 293 -15.38 34.47 20.50
N PRO A 294 -14.56 34.98 21.40
CA PRO A 294 -13.19 35.37 21.09
C PRO A 294 -12.39 34.21 20.52
N LYS A 295 -11.35 34.50 19.77
CA LYS A 295 -10.33 33.51 19.33
C LYS A 295 -9.83 32.69 20.52
N GLY A 296 -9.38 31.48 20.26
CA GLY A 296 -8.92 30.55 21.31
C GLY A 296 -9.99 29.57 21.80
N ARG A 297 -11.17 29.52 21.15
CA ARG A 297 -12.22 28.55 21.47
C ARG A 297 -11.68 27.12 21.28
N PRO A 298 -11.68 26.27 22.33
CA PRO A 298 -11.10 24.95 22.27
C PRO A 298 -12.02 23.96 21.55
N ILE A 299 -11.42 23.21 20.62
CA ILE A 299 -12.05 22.13 19.86
C ILE A 299 -11.23 20.87 20.09
N ASP A 300 -11.87 19.84 20.64
CA ASP A 300 -11.25 18.52 20.78
C ASP A 300 -11.44 17.73 19.50
N VAL A 301 -10.32 17.27 18.92
CA VAL A 301 -10.28 16.44 17.71
C VAL A 301 -9.90 15.02 18.12
N THR A 302 -10.82 14.08 17.97
CA THR A 302 -10.61 12.66 18.33
C THR A 302 -10.69 11.78 17.10
N TYR A 303 -9.63 11.01 16.86
CA TYR A 303 -9.58 9.96 15.84
C TYR A 303 -9.61 8.60 16.50
N LYS A 304 -10.52 7.72 16.05
CA LYS A 304 -10.62 6.32 16.45
C LYS A 304 -10.50 5.47 15.20
N TYR A 305 -9.41 4.72 15.08
CA TYR A 305 -9.20 3.80 13.98
C TYR A 305 -9.39 2.38 14.46
N ASP A 306 -10.38 1.69 13.90
CA ASP A 306 -10.76 0.36 14.36
C ASP A 306 -10.05 -0.76 13.57
N THR A 307 -10.21 -1.99 14.03
CA THR A 307 -9.64 -3.20 13.41
C THR A 307 -10.30 -3.59 12.07
N SER A 308 -11.38 -2.92 11.68
CA SER A 308 -12.03 -3.13 10.38
C SER A 308 -11.52 -2.17 9.30
N GLY A 309 -10.53 -1.33 9.63
CA GLY A 309 -9.99 -0.31 8.75
C GLY A 309 -10.90 0.92 8.60
N LYS A 310 -11.74 1.21 9.62
CA LYS A 310 -12.63 2.36 9.62
C LYS A 310 -12.12 3.43 10.58
N LEU A 311 -11.95 4.65 10.06
CA LEU A 311 -11.55 5.83 10.80
C LEU A 311 -12.79 6.63 11.19
N HIS A 312 -13.01 6.83 12.49
CA HIS A 312 -14.04 7.68 13.04
C HIS A 312 -13.40 8.97 13.55
N CYS A 313 -13.79 10.08 12.96
CA CYS A 313 -13.28 11.40 13.31
C CYS A 313 -14.37 12.22 13.99
N ILE A 314 -14.04 12.82 15.13
CA ILE A 314 -14.96 13.62 15.93
C ILE A 314 -14.26 14.95 16.19
N PHE A 315 -14.88 16.05 15.80
CA PHE A 315 -14.49 17.41 16.13
C PHE A 315 -15.55 17.98 17.05
N GLN A 316 -15.22 18.26 18.28
CA GLN A 316 -16.18 18.71 19.29
C GLN A 316 -15.76 20.03 19.92
N ASP A 317 -16.65 21.03 19.87
CA ASP A 317 -16.54 22.23 20.67
C ASP A 317 -16.69 21.91 22.15
N GLU A 318 -15.69 22.25 22.95
CA GLU A 318 -15.69 21.95 24.38
C GLU A 318 -16.81 22.70 25.14
N ALA A 319 -17.13 23.89 24.71
CA ALA A 319 -18.07 24.78 25.43
C ALA A 319 -19.53 24.40 25.15
N THR A 320 -19.93 24.23 23.90
CA THR A 320 -21.32 23.96 23.50
C THR A 320 -21.65 22.48 23.37
N LYS A 321 -20.61 21.65 23.27
CA LYS A 321 -20.70 20.21 22.95
C LYS A 321 -21.22 19.92 21.53
N GLU A 322 -21.39 20.97 20.71
CA GLU A 322 -21.63 20.77 19.28
C GLU A 322 -20.50 19.97 18.66
N LYS A 323 -20.83 19.08 17.75
CA LYS A 323 -19.85 18.18 17.15
C LYS A 323 -20.10 17.95 15.67
N TYR A 324 -19.02 17.73 14.96
CA TYR A 324 -19.00 17.12 13.65
C TYR A 324 -18.41 15.72 13.76
N GLU A 325 -19.14 14.73 13.26
CA GLU A 325 -18.70 13.34 13.28
C GLU A 325 -18.75 12.76 11.88
N VAL A 326 -17.71 12.05 11.48
CA VAL A 326 -17.65 11.33 10.23
C VAL A 326 -16.92 10.01 10.41
N SER A 327 -17.35 9.03 9.62
CA SER A 327 -16.70 7.72 9.56
C SER A 327 -16.31 7.43 8.12
N ILE A 328 -15.02 7.29 7.88
CA ILE A 328 -14.45 7.08 6.54
C ILE A 328 -13.57 5.83 6.56
N ARG A 329 -13.31 5.30 5.40
CA ARG A 329 -12.18 4.38 5.19
C ARG A 329 -11.09 5.16 4.50
N PRO A 330 -9.87 5.20 5.05
CA PRO A 330 -8.73 5.74 4.33
C PRO A 330 -8.68 5.09 2.95
N GLU A 331 -8.44 5.89 1.91
CA GLU A 331 -8.65 5.46 0.52
C GLU A 331 -7.90 4.18 0.19
N SER A 332 -8.62 3.22 -0.36
CA SER A 332 -8.03 2.04 -0.98
C SER A 332 -7.35 2.40 -2.31
N ALA A 333 -6.42 1.56 -2.77
CA ALA A 333 -5.79 1.73 -4.09
C ALA A 333 -6.81 1.84 -5.24
N GLU A 334 -7.96 1.17 -5.10
CA GLU A 334 -9.01 1.15 -6.12
C GLU A 334 -9.75 2.48 -6.24
N ASP A 335 -9.99 3.15 -5.12
CA ASP A 335 -10.66 4.46 -5.11
C ASP A 335 -9.77 5.54 -5.75
N LEU A 336 -8.46 5.51 -5.46
CA LEU A 336 -7.50 6.40 -6.10
C LEU A 336 -7.37 6.16 -7.61
N ARG A 337 -7.41 4.90 -8.07
CA ARG A 337 -7.40 4.56 -9.50
C ARG A 337 -8.58 5.15 -10.24
N LYS A 338 -9.78 4.99 -9.71
CA LYS A 338 -11.01 5.57 -10.31
C LYS A 338 -10.92 7.09 -10.42
N ASN A 339 -10.31 7.74 -9.42
CA ASN A 339 -10.11 9.18 -9.43
C ASN A 339 -9.05 9.59 -10.48
N TYR A 340 -7.96 8.84 -10.64
CA TYR A 340 -6.94 9.11 -11.67
C TYR A 340 -7.46 8.82 -13.09
N GLU A 341 -8.14 7.70 -13.32
CA GLU A 341 -8.75 7.37 -14.61
C GLU A 341 -9.83 8.37 -15.00
N ALA A 342 -10.59 8.92 -14.05
CA ALA A 342 -11.55 9.99 -14.29
C ALA A 342 -10.88 11.31 -14.70
N ILE A 343 -9.66 11.59 -14.22
CA ILE A 343 -8.88 12.78 -14.57
C ILE A 343 -8.22 12.65 -15.95
N GLU A 344 -7.74 11.46 -16.32
CA GLU A 344 -7.15 11.22 -17.66
C GLU A 344 -8.18 11.37 -18.80
N HIS A 345 -9.46 11.25 -18.50
CA HIS A 345 -10.54 11.47 -19.48
C HIS A 345 -11.05 12.93 -19.57
N ILE A 346 -10.49 13.84 -18.77
CA ILE A 346 -10.77 15.27 -18.92
C ILE A 346 -9.80 15.81 -19.99
N VAL A 347 -10.22 15.73 -21.24
CA VAL A 347 -9.58 16.46 -22.34
C VAL A 347 -9.92 17.94 -22.12
N ILE A 348 -8.89 18.76 -21.90
CA ILE A 348 -9.04 20.22 -21.97
C ILE A 348 -9.21 20.55 -23.44
N GLU A 349 -10.45 20.92 -23.86
CA GLU A 349 -10.72 21.51 -25.17
C GLU A 349 -10.11 22.91 -25.30
#